data_06c2871b5dd2956c870324e0f4d0d305
#
_entry.id   06c2871b5dd2956c870324e0f4d0d305
#
_cell.length_a   1.000
_cell.length_b   1.000
_cell.length_c   1.000
_cell.angle_alpha   90.00
_cell.angle_beta   90.00
_cell.angle_gamma   90.00
#
_symmetry.space_group_name_H-M   'P 1'
#
loop_
_entity.id
_entity.type
_entity.pdbx_description
1 polymer ?
#
loop_
_entity_poly.entity_id
_entity_poly.type
_entity_poly.pdbx_seq_one_letter_code
_entity_poly.pdbx_strand_id
1 'polypeptide(L)'
;MMSRPRFVGPLALALALALFCLAGASRAAPPSVFLEELTWTELRDAVRAGATTVIVPAGGTEQNGPHMALGKHNVRVKLLAGKIAAALGNAVVAPVLAYVPEGSISPPAAHMRFAGTITISDEAFRATLDSAARSFKQHGFKDVVFIGDHGSYQSQLKVVADKLNRDWAATPVRAHFIGAYYRVEQDGFAAALRAKGLTEAQIGTHAGSADTALMLALEPSMVRTDQLARAAREGSAGGALGDPQAATVALGQQGVDLIVTQTVAAIRSAVAERR
;
A
#
# COMPACT_ATOMS: atom_id res chain seq x y z
N MET A 1 -30.16 19.79 -70.57
CA MET A 1 -30.32 18.86 -69.44
C MET A 1 -29.60 19.49 -68.25
N MET A 2 -30.32 20.25 -67.39
CA MET A 2 -29.75 21.01 -66.29
C MET A 2 -29.92 20.19 -64.99
N SER A 3 -28.81 19.83 -64.33
CA SER A 3 -28.80 19.15 -63.04
C SER A 3 -29.13 20.13 -61.89
N ARG A 4 -30.13 19.77 -61.09
CA ARG A 4 -30.54 20.53 -59.90
C ARG A 4 -29.59 20.28 -58.72
N PRO A 5 -29.15 21.27 -57.92
CA PRO A 5 -28.36 21.04 -56.75
C PRO A 5 -29.26 20.47 -55.61
N ARG A 6 -28.77 19.42 -54.92
CA ARG A 6 -29.39 18.86 -53.74
C ARG A 6 -29.04 19.77 -52.54
N PHE A 7 -30.05 20.45 -51.98
CA PHE A 7 -29.93 21.15 -50.70
C PHE A 7 -29.90 20.07 -49.58
N VAL A 8 -28.79 20.02 -48.85
CA VAL A 8 -28.71 19.30 -47.58
C VAL A 8 -29.37 20.18 -46.54
N GLY A 9 -30.49 19.71 -45.97
CA GLY A 9 -31.29 20.51 -45.06
C GLY A 9 -30.62 20.75 -43.68
N PRO A 10 -31.04 21.76 -42.93
CA PRO A 10 -30.44 22.19 -41.66
C PRO A 10 -30.48 21.15 -40.56
N LEU A 11 -31.25 20.07 -40.72
CA LEU A 11 -31.37 18.95 -39.77
C LEU A 11 -30.09 18.09 -39.68
N ALA A 12 -29.36 17.94 -40.79
CA ALA A 12 -28.12 17.14 -40.84
C ALA A 12 -26.96 17.87 -40.14
N LEU A 13 -26.95 19.19 -40.17
CA LEU A 13 -25.93 20.00 -39.50
C LEU A 13 -26.12 20.06 -37.99
N ALA A 14 -27.38 20.04 -37.48
CA ALA A 14 -27.71 20.01 -36.07
C ALA A 14 -27.36 18.67 -35.43
N LEU A 15 -27.49 17.55 -36.14
CA LEU A 15 -27.13 16.23 -35.63
C LEU A 15 -25.62 16.03 -35.53
N ALA A 16 -24.83 16.60 -36.45
CA ALA A 16 -23.37 16.57 -36.40
C ALA A 16 -22.78 17.42 -35.24
N LEU A 17 -23.40 18.56 -34.90
CA LEU A 17 -23.00 19.37 -33.73
C LEU A 17 -23.35 18.68 -32.39
N ALA A 18 -24.48 17.94 -32.32
CA ALA A 18 -24.86 17.21 -31.10
C ALA A 18 -23.96 16.02 -30.79
N LEU A 19 -23.41 15.36 -31.82
CA LEU A 19 -22.42 14.27 -31.64
C LEU A 19 -21.04 14.76 -31.20
N PHE A 20 -20.68 16.03 -31.48
CA PHE A 20 -19.40 16.59 -31.06
C PHE A 20 -19.37 17.04 -29.58
N CYS A 21 -20.54 17.29 -28.97
CA CYS A 21 -20.65 17.61 -27.55
C CYS A 21 -20.57 16.40 -26.61
N LEU A 22 -20.59 15.16 -27.13
CA LEU A 22 -20.44 13.92 -26.37
C LEU A 22 -18.98 13.41 -26.32
N ALA A 23 -18.03 14.18 -26.85
CA ALA A 23 -16.62 13.96 -26.53
C ALA A 23 -16.44 14.28 -25.04
N GLY A 24 -16.71 13.28 -24.19
CA GLY A 24 -16.51 13.37 -22.77
C GLY A 24 -15.10 13.88 -22.52
N ALA A 25 -14.98 15.03 -21.85
CA ALA A 25 -13.70 15.56 -21.42
C ALA A 25 -12.96 14.43 -20.74
N SER A 26 -11.90 13.91 -21.37
CA SER A 26 -10.99 12.97 -20.75
C SER A 26 -10.48 13.65 -19.48
N ARG A 27 -11.06 13.26 -18.34
CA ARG A 27 -10.63 13.83 -17.06
C ARG A 27 -9.21 13.34 -16.83
N ALA A 28 -8.29 14.29 -16.84
CA ALA A 28 -6.90 13.99 -16.53
C ALA A 28 -6.82 13.27 -15.18
N ALA A 29 -6.01 12.21 -15.13
CA ALA A 29 -5.70 11.56 -13.86
C ALA A 29 -5.13 12.59 -12.88
N PRO A 30 -5.33 12.45 -11.56
CA PRO A 30 -4.75 13.35 -10.59
C PRO A 30 -3.22 13.35 -10.74
N PRO A 31 -2.56 14.48 -10.39
CA PRO A 31 -1.11 14.64 -10.57
C PRO A 31 -0.28 13.67 -9.71
N SER A 32 -0.88 13.11 -8.67
CA SER A 32 -0.29 12.07 -7.81
C SER A 32 -1.35 11.07 -7.35
N VAL A 33 -0.93 9.86 -7.01
CA VAL A 33 -1.76 8.87 -6.29
C VAL A 33 -1.71 9.08 -4.78
N PHE A 34 -0.79 9.88 -4.26
CA PHE A 34 -0.66 10.15 -2.82
C PHE A 34 -1.56 11.32 -2.42
N LEU A 35 -2.51 11.05 -1.51
CA LEU A 35 -3.49 12.04 -1.05
C LEU A 35 -2.82 13.28 -0.46
N GLU A 36 -1.72 13.12 0.26
CA GLU A 36 -0.97 14.21 0.91
C GLU A 36 -0.26 15.16 -0.09
N GLU A 37 -0.17 14.78 -1.36
CA GLU A 37 0.40 15.55 -2.44
C GLU A 37 -0.67 16.26 -3.30
N LEU A 38 -1.95 16.03 -3.01
CA LEU A 38 -3.09 16.63 -3.71
C LEU A 38 -3.66 17.81 -2.94
N THR A 39 -4.09 18.82 -3.67
CA THR A 39 -4.98 19.85 -3.12
C THR A 39 -6.37 19.24 -2.88
N TRP A 40 -7.17 19.85 -2.00
CA TRP A 40 -8.53 19.38 -1.74
C TRP A 40 -9.42 19.39 -2.99
N THR A 41 -9.19 20.28 -3.93
CA THR A 41 -9.92 20.37 -5.19
C THR A 41 -9.54 19.24 -6.15
N GLU A 42 -8.25 18.92 -6.27
CA GLU A 42 -7.77 17.79 -7.07
C GLU A 42 -8.31 16.47 -6.53
N LEU A 43 -8.28 16.26 -5.20
CA LEU A 43 -8.85 15.07 -4.59
C LEU A 43 -10.35 14.96 -4.84
N ARG A 44 -11.11 16.05 -4.61
CA ARG A 44 -12.55 16.10 -4.88
C ARG A 44 -12.87 15.69 -6.32
N ASP A 45 -12.12 16.24 -7.28
CA ASP A 45 -12.35 16.02 -8.70
C ASP A 45 -11.93 14.61 -9.12
N ALA A 46 -10.87 14.04 -8.52
CA ALA A 46 -10.47 12.65 -8.69
C ALA A 46 -11.58 11.68 -8.19
N VAL A 47 -12.13 11.91 -7.00
CA VAL A 47 -13.23 11.09 -6.45
C VAL A 47 -14.47 11.18 -7.34
N ARG A 48 -14.83 12.37 -7.84
CA ARG A 48 -15.93 12.57 -8.79
C ARG A 48 -15.66 11.90 -10.15
N ALA A 49 -14.40 11.77 -10.53
CA ALA A 49 -13.97 11.07 -11.73
C ALA A 49 -13.95 9.54 -11.59
N GLY A 50 -14.14 9.00 -10.38
CA GLY A 50 -14.21 7.57 -10.13
C GLY A 50 -13.05 6.99 -9.29
N ALA A 51 -12.12 7.80 -8.79
CA ALA A 51 -11.10 7.38 -7.83
C ALA A 51 -11.75 7.18 -6.45
N THR A 52 -12.53 6.12 -6.29
CA THR A 52 -13.36 5.88 -5.10
C THR A 52 -12.76 4.86 -4.12
N THR A 53 -11.57 4.36 -4.40
CA THR A 53 -10.81 3.48 -3.50
C THR A 53 -9.73 4.29 -2.79
N VAL A 54 -9.59 4.15 -1.46
CA VAL A 54 -8.47 4.69 -0.71
C VAL A 54 -7.72 3.57 -0.02
N ILE A 55 -6.39 3.52 -0.24
CA ILE A 55 -5.49 2.59 0.46
C ILE A 55 -4.96 3.31 1.69
N VAL A 56 -5.15 2.73 2.85
CA VAL A 56 -4.65 3.21 4.15
C VAL A 56 -3.49 2.31 4.57
N PRO A 57 -2.25 2.74 4.34
CA PRO A 57 -1.07 1.93 4.67
C PRO A 57 -0.66 2.10 6.13
N ALA A 58 -0.46 1.00 6.84
CA ALA A 58 0.18 0.97 8.14
C ALA A 58 1.62 0.48 8.01
N GLY A 59 2.55 1.27 8.49
CA GLY A 59 3.98 0.99 8.49
C GLY A 59 4.48 0.49 9.83
N GLY A 60 5.32 1.28 10.48
CA GLY A 60 5.95 1.04 11.77
C GLY A 60 7.34 1.67 11.82
N THR A 61 7.74 2.07 13.02
CA THR A 61 9.07 2.60 13.27
C THR A 61 9.76 1.71 14.29
N GLU A 62 10.63 0.82 13.80
CA GLU A 62 11.29 -0.18 14.61
C GLU A 62 12.76 -0.37 14.22
N GLN A 63 13.51 -1.04 15.08
CA GLN A 63 14.86 -1.50 14.77
C GLN A 63 14.85 -2.53 13.63
N ASN A 64 15.85 -2.52 12.78
CA ASN A 64 16.02 -3.42 11.64
C ASN A 64 17.50 -3.80 11.46
N GLY A 65 18.14 -4.22 12.56
CA GLY A 65 19.58 -4.46 12.60
C GLY A 65 20.40 -3.18 12.39
N PRO A 66 21.73 -3.28 12.33
CA PRO A 66 22.62 -2.13 12.13
C PRO A 66 22.62 -1.59 10.69
N HIS A 67 22.00 -2.30 9.75
CA HIS A 67 22.10 -2.05 8.30
C HIS A 67 20.86 -1.43 7.68
N MET A 68 19.69 -1.40 8.34
CA MET A 68 18.51 -0.75 7.79
C MET A 68 17.98 0.34 8.73
N ALA A 69 17.46 1.42 8.13
CA ALA A 69 16.90 2.53 8.87
C ALA A 69 15.59 2.15 9.59
N LEU A 70 15.33 2.79 10.73
CA LEU A 70 14.16 2.54 11.59
C LEU A 70 12.81 2.65 10.87
N GLY A 71 12.72 3.53 9.87
CA GLY A 71 11.50 3.78 9.09
C GLY A 71 11.30 2.85 7.90
N LYS A 72 11.96 1.69 7.84
CA LYS A 72 11.85 0.72 6.75
C LYS A 72 10.39 0.46 6.34
N HIS A 73 9.55 0.10 7.29
CA HIS A 73 8.16 -0.23 7.03
C HIS A 73 7.35 0.95 6.48
N ASN A 74 7.62 2.17 6.98
CA ASN A 74 6.92 3.37 6.51
C ASN A 74 7.23 3.67 5.05
N VAL A 75 8.51 3.59 4.67
CA VAL A 75 8.97 3.85 3.30
C VAL A 75 8.49 2.74 2.36
N ARG A 76 8.65 1.48 2.77
CA ARG A 76 8.27 0.32 1.95
C ARG A 76 6.78 0.32 1.64
N VAL A 77 5.93 0.43 2.67
CA VAL A 77 4.47 0.43 2.46
C VAL A 77 4.00 1.62 1.64
N LYS A 78 4.60 2.81 1.81
CA LYS A 78 4.27 3.99 0.98
C LYS A 78 4.53 3.70 -0.49
N LEU A 79 5.74 3.26 -0.82
CA LEU A 79 6.14 3.03 -2.21
C LEU A 79 5.36 1.88 -2.86
N LEU A 80 5.13 0.78 -2.13
CA LEU A 80 4.32 -0.33 -2.61
C LEU A 80 2.85 0.07 -2.78
N ALA A 81 2.25 0.79 -1.83
CA ALA A 81 0.89 1.31 -1.94
C ALA A 81 0.73 2.23 -3.16
N GLY A 82 1.73 3.08 -3.45
CA GLY A 82 1.73 3.92 -4.64
C GLY A 82 1.70 3.11 -5.94
N LYS A 83 2.54 2.06 -6.04
CA LYS A 83 2.55 1.14 -7.19
C LYS A 83 1.20 0.38 -7.32
N ILE A 84 0.63 -0.07 -6.21
CA ILE A 84 -0.66 -0.75 -6.17
C ILE A 84 -1.78 0.20 -6.61
N ALA A 85 -1.83 1.44 -6.11
CA ALA A 85 -2.83 2.43 -6.48
C ALA A 85 -2.76 2.78 -7.97
N ALA A 86 -1.56 2.97 -8.52
CA ALA A 86 -1.34 3.20 -9.94
C ALA A 86 -1.83 2.03 -10.80
N ALA A 87 -1.57 0.78 -10.38
CA ALA A 87 -2.03 -0.42 -11.09
C ALA A 87 -3.55 -0.66 -10.99
N LEU A 88 -4.19 -0.19 -9.91
CA LEU A 88 -5.65 -0.21 -9.78
C LEU A 88 -6.33 0.81 -10.70
N GLY A 89 -5.74 2.00 -10.86
CA GLY A 89 -6.21 3.08 -11.72
C GLY A 89 -7.35 3.93 -11.17
N ASN A 90 -7.96 3.52 -10.03
CA ASN A 90 -9.07 4.22 -9.37
C ASN A 90 -8.84 4.40 -7.87
N ALA A 91 -7.61 4.38 -7.43
CA ALA A 91 -7.23 4.43 -6.03
C ALA A 91 -6.28 5.59 -5.72
N VAL A 92 -6.39 6.11 -4.50
CA VAL A 92 -5.40 7.01 -3.89
C VAL A 92 -4.84 6.39 -2.60
N VAL A 93 -3.68 6.85 -2.18
CA VAL A 93 -2.97 6.38 -0.99
C VAL A 93 -3.07 7.44 0.09
N ALA A 94 -3.61 7.08 1.24
CA ALA A 94 -3.63 7.92 2.45
C ALA A 94 -2.22 8.07 3.05
N PRO A 95 -1.97 9.07 3.92
CA PRO A 95 -0.74 9.14 4.69
C PRO A 95 -0.47 7.85 5.49
N VAL A 96 0.80 7.47 5.57
CA VAL A 96 1.21 6.24 6.28
C VAL A 96 0.99 6.39 7.78
N LEU A 97 0.39 5.39 8.42
CA LEU A 97 0.39 5.27 9.88
C LEU A 97 1.76 4.74 10.33
N ALA A 98 2.62 5.65 10.82
CA ALA A 98 3.96 5.33 11.28
C ALA A 98 4.04 4.92 12.76
N TYR A 99 3.03 5.29 13.54
CA TYR A 99 2.87 4.92 14.95
C TYR A 99 1.92 3.73 15.04
N VAL A 100 2.47 2.57 15.40
CA VAL A 100 1.76 1.29 15.40
C VAL A 100 2.13 0.49 16.66
N PRO A 101 1.41 -0.57 17.02
CA PRO A 101 1.81 -1.47 18.11
C PRO A 101 3.08 -2.27 17.75
N GLU A 102 4.17 -2.09 18.51
CA GLU A 102 5.46 -2.78 18.32
C GLU A 102 5.91 -3.58 19.56
N GLY A 103 5.14 -3.59 20.62
CA GLY A 103 5.42 -4.33 21.84
C GLY A 103 5.23 -3.54 23.12
N SER A 104 5.54 -4.16 24.27
CA SER A 104 5.42 -3.56 25.60
C SER A 104 6.55 -2.56 25.86
N ILE A 105 6.20 -1.41 26.46
CA ILE A 105 7.16 -0.40 26.92
C ILE A 105 7.79 -0.83 28.24
N SER A 106 7.00 -1.41 29.15
CA SER A 106 7.46 -1.78 30.48
C SER A 106 6.84 -3.10 30.96
N PRO A 107 7.66 -4.14 31.13
CA PRO A 107 9.07 -4.24 30.69
C PRO A 107 9.16 -4.18 29.15
N PRO A 108 10.28 -3.67 28.58
CA PRO A 108 10.43 -3.59 27.14
C PRO A 108 10.48 -4.98 26.52
N ALA A 109 9.65 -5.21 25.49
CA ALA A 109 9.54 -6.50 24.79
C ALA A 109 9.81 -6.34 23.29
N ALA A 110 10.19 -7.43 22.62
CA ALA A 110 10.45 -7.47 21.18
C ALA A 110 11.37 -6.33 20.70
N HIS A 111 10.96 -5.58 19.68
CA HIS A 111 11.74 -4.46 19.12
C HIS A 111 11.89 -3.28 20.07
N MET A 112 11.02 -3.16 21.09
CA MET A 112 11.09 -2.10 22.10
C MET A 112 12.36 -2.14 22.98
N ARG A 113 13.14 -3.21 22.92
CA ARG A 113 14.45 -3.32 23.59
C ARG A 113 15.56 -2.54 22.87
N PHE A 114 15.30 -2.05 21.67
CA PHE A 114 16.24 -1.32 20.83
C PHE A 114 15.85 0.15 20.71
N ALA A 115 16.84 1.04 20.76
CA ALA A 115 16.62 2.47 20.63
C ALA A 115 15.94 2.85 19.32
N GLY A 116 14.98 3.77 19.40
CA GLY A 116 14.28 4.31 18.23
C GLY A 116 13.02 3.56 17.82
N THR A 117 12.74 2.38 18.38
CA THR A 117 11.44 1.72 18.20
C THR A 117 10.36 2.50 18.95
N ILE A 118 9.22 2.74 18.29
CA ILE A 118 8.08 3.50 18.82
C ILE A 118 6.86 2.58 18.81
N THR A 119 6.11 2.57 19.92
CA THR A 119 4.86 1.82 20.04
C THR A 119 3.71 2.68 20.51
N ILE A 120 2.50 2.34 20.08
CA ILE A 120 1.24 2.83 20.65
C ILE A 120 0.38 1.65 21.09
N SER A 121 -0.68 1.91 21.86
CA SER A 121 -1.61 0.83 22.22
C SER A 121 -2.48 0.39 21.04
N ASP A 122 -2.96 -0.84 21.11
CA ASP A 122 -3.93 -1.38 20.14
C ASP A 122 -5.19 -0.50 20.04
N GLU A 123 -5.65 0.08 21.16
CA GLU A 123 -6.82 0.96 21.20
C GLU A 123 -6.57 2.24 20.41
N ALA A 124 -5.42 2.89 20.62
CA ALA A 124 -5.05 4.12 19.91
C ALA A 124 -4.91 3.85 18.41
N PHE A 125 -4.29 2.73 18.04
CA PHE A 125 -4.14 2.30 16.64
C PHE A 125 -5.50 2.07 15.98
N ARG A 126 -6.38 1.29 16.61
CA ARG A 126 -7.74 1.05 16.10
C ARG A 126 -8.57 2.32 15.99
N ALA A 127 -8.50 3.21 17.00
CA ALA A 127 -9.22 4.49 16.99
C ALA A 127 -8.78 5.41 15.84
N THR A 128 -7.47 5.44 15.55
CA THR A 128 -6.92 6.23 14.44
C THR A 128 -7.42 5.71 13.10
N LEU A 129 -7.38 4.38 12.87
CA LEU A 129 -7.88 3.76 11.64
C LEU A 129 -9.38 3.97 11.45
N ASP A 130 -10.19 3.78 12.52
CA ASP A 130 -11.65 4.00 12.49
C ASP A 130 -11.98 5.45 12.11
N SER A 131 -11.31 6.42 12.73
CA SER A 131 -11.52 7.85 12.47
C SER A 131 -11.12 8.26 11.05
N ALA A 132 -9.97 7.78 10.57
CA ALA A 132 -9.51 8.02 9.20
C ALA A 132 -10.49 7.44 8.17
N ALA A 133 -10.94 6.20 8.36
CA ALA A 133 -11.88 5.55 7.47
C ALA A 133 -13.24 6.27 7.40
N ARG A 134 -13.74 6.78 8.53
CA ARG A 134 -14.98 7.59 8.55
C ARG A 134 -14.82 8.91 7.81
N SER A 135 -13.65 9.54 7.91
CA SER A 135 -13.34 10.74 7.14
C SER A 135 -13.33 10.47 5.64
N PHE A 136 -12.73 9.36 5.19
CA PHE A 136 -12.75 8.98 3.77
C PHE A 136 -14.15 8.68 3.26
N LYS A 137 -14.96 7.97 4.06
CA LYS A 137 -16.39 7.77 3.74
C LYS A 137 -17.12 9.09 3.56
N GLN A 138 -16.91 10.08 4.45
CA GLN A 138 -17.52 11.41 4.38
C GLN A 138 -17.14 12.13 3.08
N HIS A 139 -15.93 11.92 2.58
CA HIS A 139 -15.43 12.54 1.36
C HIS A 139 -15.79 11.78 0.06
N GLY A 140 -16.57 10.71 0.14
CA GLY A 140 -17.13 10.02 -1.02
C GLY A 140 -16.37 8.77 -1.48
N PHE A 141 -15.38 8.31 -0.71
CA PHE A 141 -14.75 7.02 -0.96
C PHE A 141 -15.74 5.88 -0.68
N LYS A 142 -15.73 4.87 -1.53
CA LYS A 142 -16.59 3.69 -1.45
C LYS A 142 -15.89 2.47 -0.88
N ASP A 143 -14.59 2.38 -1.10
CA ASP A 143 -13.76 1.28 -0.67
C ASP A 143 -12.56 1.81 0.12
N VAL A 144 -12.50 1.48 1.42
CA VAL A 144 -11.40 1.81 2.32
C VAL A 144 -10.57 0.53 2.52
N VAL A 145 -9.35 0.52 2.00
CA VAL A 145 -8.49 -0.65 1.96
C VAL A 145 -7.36 -0.51 2.98
N PHE A 146 -7.32 -1.38 3.98
CA PHE A 146 -6.22 -1.46 4.94
C PHE A 146 -5.18 -2.46 4.48
N ILE A 147 -3.92 -2.03 4.40
CA ILE A 147 -2.74 -2.88 4.22
C ILE A 147 -1.75 -2.61 5.34
N GLY A 148 -1.05 -3.64 5.79
CA GLY A 148 -0.09 -3.53 6.89
C GLY A 148 1.23 -4.22 6.57
N ASP A 149 2.33 -3.53 6.82
CA ASP A 149 3.69 -3.94 6.46
C ASP A 149 4.44 -4.68 7.60
N HIS A 150 3.82 -4.77 8.79
CA HIS A 150 4.38 -5.46 9.96
C HIS A 150 3.37 -6.46 10.55
N GLY A 151 3.88 -7.53 11.17
CA GLY A 151 3.06 -8.65 11.66
C GLY A 151 2.21 -8.35 12.89
N SER A 152 2.69 -7.48 13.79
CA SER A 152 2.13 -7.29 15.15
C SER A 152 0.67 -6.81 15.15
N TYR A 153 0.24 -6.07 14.15
CA TYR A 153 -1.08 -5.41 14.12
C TYR A 153 -2.02 -5.92 13.01
N GLN A 154 -1.69 -7.00 12.29
CA GLN A 154 -2.54 -7.54 11.21
C GLN A 154 -3.97 -7.85 11.70
N SER A 155 -4.09 -8.45 12.88
CA SER A 155 -5.38 -8.73 13.50
C SER A 155 -6.16 -7.45 13.83
N GLN A 156 -5.50 -6.38 14.20
CA GLN A 156 -6.13 -5.10 14.54
C GLN A 156 -6.72 -4.41 13.30
N LEU A 157 -6.02 -4.48 12.14
CA LEU A 157 -6.55 -4.00 10.86
C LEU A 157 -7.86 -4.73 10.49
N LYS A 158 -7.88 -6.06 10.69
CA LYS A 158 -9.09 -6.87 10.45
C LYS A 158 -10.22 -6.48 11.38
N VAL A 159 -9.95 -6.34 12.68
CA VAL A 159 -10.96 -5.96 13.68
C VAL A 159 -11.62 -4.62 13.33
N VAL A 160 -10.83 -3.64 12.87
CA VAL A 160 -11.36 -2.33 12.45
C VAL A 160 -12.21 -2.47 11.17
N ALA A 161 -11.74 -3.20 10.17
CA ALA A 161 -12.51 -3.41 8.95
C ALA A 161 -13.86 -4.09 9.23
N ASP A 162 -13.86 -5.15 10.04
CA ASP A 162 -15.08 -5.87 10.43
C ASP A 162 -16.06 -4.97 11.20
N LYS A 163 -15.56 -4.13 12.13
CA LYS A 163 -16.39 -3.16 12.86
C LYS A 163 -17.00 -2.14 11.92
N LEU A 164 -16.22 -1.53 11.05
CA LEU A 164 -16.70 -0.53 10.10
C LEU A 164 -17.75 -1.11 9.16
N ASN A 165 -17.59 -2.35 8.70
CA ASN A 165 -18.58 -3.02 7.85
C ASN A 165 -19.90 -3.28 8.56
N ARG A 166 -19.90 -3.58 9.87
CA ARG A 166 -21.12 -3.65 10.66
C ARG A 166 -21.79 -2.27 10.78
N ASP A 167 -21.00 -1.24 11.11
CA ASP A 167 -21.51 0.13 11.27
C ASP A 167 -22.07 0.71 9.94
N TRP A 168 -21.53 0.26 8.81
CA TRP A 168 -21.87 0.74 7.47
C TRP A 168 -22.80 -0.20 6.68
N ALA A 169 -23.38 -1.21 7.31
CA ALA A 169 -24.16 -2.25 6.65
C ALA A 169 -25.26 -1.69 5.73
N ALA A 170 -25.90 -0.58 6.12
CA ALA A 170 -26.96 0.10 5.35
C ALA A 170 -26.43 1.08 4.28
N THR A 171 -25.11 1.10 3.99
CA THR A 171 -24.49 2.00 3.03
C THR A 171 -23.73 1.21 1.96
N PRO A 172 -23.42 1.82 0.80
CA PRO A 172 -22.61 1.15 -0.22
C PRO A 172 -21.10 1.17 0.07
N VAL A 173 -20.66 1.73 1.20
CA VAL A 173 -19.25 1.85 1.57
C VAL A 173 -18.78 0.58 2.30
N ARG A 174 -17.56 0.12 2.00
CA ARG A 174 -16.94 -1.04 2.66
C ARG A 174 -15.51 -0.76 3.06
N ALA A 175 -15.11 -1.37 4.16
CA ALA A 175 -13.74 -1.46 4.59
C ALA A 175 -13.18 -2.86 4.28
N HIS A 176 -11.97 -2.92 3.75
CA HIS A 176 -11.32 -4.17 3.34
C HIS A 176 -9.98 -4.32 4.05
N PHE A 177 -9.79 -5.38 4.80
CA PHE A 177 -8.47 -5.80 5.26
C PHE A 177 -7.84 -6.73 4.22
N ILE A 178 -6.74 -6.28 3.59
CA ILE A 178 -6.05 -7.03 2.56
C ILE A 178 -4.79 -7.70 3.16
N GLY A 179 -5.00 -8.72 3.96
CA GLY A 179 -3.92 -9.51 4.57
C GLY A 179 -3.03 -10.24 3.54
N ALA A 180 -3.45 -10.32 2.28
CA ALA A 180 -2.64 -10.85 1.19
C ALA A 180 -1.35 -10.05 1.02
N TYR A 181 -1.36 -8.72 1.19
CA TYR A 181 -0.17 -7.86 1.13
C TYR A 181 0.96 -8.42 2.01
N TYR A 182 0.68 -8.63 3.29
CA TYR A 182 1.66 -9.14 4.25
C TYR A 182 2.05 -10.60 3.97
N ARG A 183 1.08 -11.47 3.68
CA ARG A 183 1.37 -12.89 3.41
C ARG A 183 2.21 -13.09 2.16
N VAL A 184 2.00 -12.30 1.12
CA VAL A 184 2.82 -12.40 -0.10
C VAL A 184 4.27 -12.03 0.18
N GLU A 185 4.52 -11.05 1.04
CA GLU A 185 5.86 -10.72 1.48
C GLU A 185 6.49 -11.87 2.28
N GLN A 186 5.80 -12.36 3.31
CA GLN A 186 6.32 -13.36 4.25
C GLN A 186 6.45 -14.76 3.64
N ASP A 187 5.45 -15.18 2.87
CA ASP A 187 5.38 -16.56 2.35
C ASP A 187 5.76 -16.61 0.87
N GLY A 188 5.15 -15.78 0.05
CA GLY A 188 5.28 -15.80 -1.40
C GLY A 188 6.68 -15.39 -1.85
N PHE A 189 7.20 -14.29 -1.33
CA PHE A 189 8.54 -13.81 -1.69
C PHE A 189 9.62 -14.73 -1.07
N ALA A 190 9.44 -15.19 0.17
CA ALA A 190 10.35 -16.17 0.75
C ALA A 190 10.42 -17.46 -0.10
N ALA A 191 9.29 -17.97 -0.59
CA ALA A 191 9.26 -19.11 -1.51
C ALA A 191 10.03 -18.84 -2.81
N ALA A 192 9.89 -17.64 -3.38
CA ALA A 192 10.64 -17.23 -4.57
C ALA A 192 12.16 -17.16 -4.31
N LEU A 193 12.58 -16.68 -3.14
CA LEU A 193 13.99 -16.65 -2.73
C LEU A 193 14.55 -18.06 -2.53
N ARG A 194 13.79 -18.98 -1.92
CA ARG A 194 14.18 -20.40 -1.82
C ARG A 194 14.41 -21.03 -3.20
N ALA A 195 13.53 -20.76 -4.14
CA ALA A 195 13.67 -21.23 -5.53
C ALA A 195 14.92 -20.67 -6.23
N LYS A 196 15.49 -19.56 -5.73
CA LYS A 196 16.77 -19.00 -6.17
C LYS A 196 17.99 -19.52 -5.38
N GLY A 197 17.78 -20.47 -4.45
CA GLY A 197 18.83 -21.12 -3.69
C GLY A 197 19.18 -20.46 -2.35
N LEU A 198 18.42 -19.45 -1.89
CA LEU A 198 18.64 -18.88 -0.56
C LEU A 198 18.13 -19.84 0.51
N THR A 199 18.91 -19.97 1.58
CA THR A 199 18.53 -20.73 2.77
C THR A 199 17.58 -19.94 3.68
N GLU A 200 16.84 -20.62 4.56
CA GLU A 200 15.99 -19.98 5.58
C GLU A 200 16.81 -19.00 6.45
N ALA A 201 18.03 -19.37 6.79
CA ALA A 201 18.93 -18.51 7.58
C ALA A 201 19.30 -17.23 6.85
N GLN A 202 19.39 -17.23 5.53
CA GLN A 202 19.64 -16.04 4.72
C GLN A 202 18.35 -15.21 4.54
N ILE A 203 17.24 -15.85 4.18
CA ILE A 203 15.94 -15.19 3.97
C ILE A 203 15.55 -14.41 5.22
N GLY A 204 15.54 -15.10 6.37
CA GLY A 204 15.20 -14.53 7.66
C GLY A 204 13.72 -14.19 7.81
N THR A 205 13.35 -13.84 9.04
CA THR A 205 12.00 -13.38 9.38
C THR A 205 11.94 -11.90 9.76
N HIS A 206 13.13 -11.27 9.91
CA HIS A 206 13.26 -9.85 10.21
C HIS A 206 14.68 -9.36 9.86
N ALA A 207 14.75 -8.31 9.06
CA ALA A 207 16.00 -7.70 8.64
C ALA A 207 17.02 -8.65 7.97
N GLY A 208 16.55 -9.78 7.41
CA GLY A 208 17.34 -10.70 6.61
C GLY A 208 17.41 -10.28 5.14
N SER A 209 17.82 -11.23 4.27
CA SER A 209 17.92 -10.97 2.84
C SER A 209 16.60 -10.59 2.18
N ALA A 210 15.46 -11.09 2.66
CA ALA A 210 14.15 -10.74 2.11
C ALA A 210 13.85 -9.26 2.30
N ASP A 211 13.86 -8.77 3.54
CA ASP A 211 13.64 -7.36 3.86
C ASP A 211 14.65 -6.44 3.17
N THR A 212 15.93 -6.82 3.24
CA THR A 212 17.03 -6.02 2.69
C THR A 212 16.94 -5.89 1.17
N ALA A 213 16.60 -6.98 0.47
CA ALA A 213 16.43 -6.96 -0.98
C ALA A 213 15.28 -6.03 -1.41
N LEU A 214 14.12 -6.11 -0.74
CA LEU A 214 13.00 -5.21 -1.01
C LEU A 214 13.40 -3.74 -0.84
N MET A 215 14.12 -3.42 0.24
CA MET A 215 14.56 -2.04 0.47
C MET A 215 15.62 -1.58 -0.53
N LEU A 216 16.56 -2.45 -0.93
CA LEU A 216 17.53 -2.12 -2.00
C LEU A 216 16.84 -1.81 -3.33
N ALA A 217 15.72 -2.47 -3.64
CA ALA A 217 14.96 -2.24 -4.87
C ALA A 217 14.06 -1.00 -4.80
N LEU A 218 13.49 -0.69 -3.63
CA LEU A 218 12.54 0.40 -3.46
C LEU A 218 13.19 1.72 -3.10
N GLU A 219 14.10 1.70 -2.12
CA GLU A 219 14.78 2.89 -1.58
C GLU A 219 16.14 2.52 -0.99
N PRO A 220 17.18 2.41 -1.83
CA PRO A 220 18.53 1.98 -1.40
C PRO A 220 19.13 2.84 -0.29
N SER A 221 18.76 4.12 -0.17
CA SER A 221 19.27 5.03 0.85
C SER A 221 18.91 4.60 2.28
N MET A 222 17.91 3.73 2.43
CA MET A 222 17.50 3.14 3.71
C MET A 222 18.43 1.98 4.15
N VAL A 223 19.35 1.51 3.30
CA VAL A 223 20.23 0.38 3.58
C VAL A 223 21.70 0.84 3.68
N ARG A 224 22.36 0.45 4.75
CA ARG A 224 23.80 0.66 4.99
C ARG A 224 24.53 -0.62 4.53
N THR A 225 24.88 -0.68 3.26
CA THR A 225 25.47 -1.89 2.64
C THR A 225 26.81 -2.29 3.24
N ASP A 226 27.57 -1.34 3.78
CA ASP A 226 28.81 -1.57 4.54
C ASP A 226 28.58 -2.26 5.89
N GLN A 227 27.33 -2.29 6.40
CA GLN A 227 26.96 -2.92 7.68
C GLN A 227 26.36 -4.33 7.52
N LEU A 228 26.18 -4.86 6.31
CA LEU A 228 25.55 -6.18 6.09
C LEU A 228 26.31 -7.32 6.78
N ALA A 229 27.64 -7.34 6.65
CA ALA A 229 28.46 -8.35 7.30
C ALA A 229 28.43 -8.24 8.84
N ARG A 230 28.28 -7.04 9.38
CA ARG A 230 28.08 -6.82 10.81
C ARG A 230 26.72 -7.36 11.27
N ALA A 231 25.66 -7.05 10.53
CA ALA A 231 24.31 -7.55 10.82
C ALA A 231 24.27 -9.09 10.86
N ALA A 232 24.91 -9.74 9.88
CA ALA A 232 25.00 -11.20 9.84
C ALA A 232 25.75 -11.78 11.05
N ARG A 233 26.87 -11.14 11.48
CA ARG A 233 27.64 -11.61 12.66
C ARG A 233 26.90 -11.39 13.98
N GLU A 234 26.25 -10.26 14.15
CA GLU A 234 25.54 -9.91 15.40
C GLU A 234 24.21 -10.64 15.51
N GLY A 235 23.58 -10.96 14.40
CA GLY A 235 22.32 -11.72 14.34
C GLY A 235 21.24 -11.12 15.25
N SER A 236 20.55 -11.95 16.02
CA SER A 236 19.47 -11.51 16.91
C SER A 236 19.92 -10.55 18.02
N ALA A 237 21.17 -10.61 18.46
CA ALA A 237 21.73 -9.66 19.42
C ALA A 237 21.84 -8.25 18.82
N GLY A 238 22.12 -8.15 17.52
CA GLY A 238 22.15 -6.91 16.76
C GLY A 238 20.78 -6.53 16.16
N GLY A 239 19.73 -7.33 16.42
CA GLY A 239 18.38 -7.06 15.95
C GLY A 239 18.01 -7.66 14.59
N ALA A 240 18.87 -8.47 13.95
CA ALA A 240 18.54 -9.15 12.70
C ALA A 240 18.21 -10.63 12.94
N LEU A 241 17.09 -11.10 12.39
CA LEU A 241 16.69 -12.51 12.39
C LEU A 241 16.83 -13.09 10.98
N GLY A 242 18.05 -13.03 10.42
CA GLY A 242 18.43 -13.49 9.11
C GLY A 242 19.78 -12.94 8.71
N ASP A 243 20.37 -13.46 7.62
CA ASP A 243 21.60 -12.95 7.04
C ASP A 243 21.30 -12.07 5.82
N PRO A 244 21.55 -10.74 5.89
CA PRO A 244 21.20 -9.82 4.80
C PRO A 244 22.19 -9.85 3.63
N GLN A 245 23.32 -10.58 3.71
CA GLN A 245 24.42 -10.49 2.75
C GLN A 245 24.05 -11.00 1.34
N ALA A 246 23.06 -11.89 1.23
CA ALA A 246 22.60 -12.40 -0.06
C ALA A 246 21.58 -11.48 -0.77
N ALA A 247 21.21 -10.37 -0.15
CA ALA A 247 20.24 -9.42 -0.72
C ALA A 247 20.82 -8.72 -1.96
N THR A 248 20.00 -8.61 -3.01
CA THR A 248 20.32 -7.85 -4.22
C THR A 248 19.11 -7.06 -4.69
N VAL A 249 19.36 -5.98 -5.45
CA VAL A 249 18.30 -5.19 -6.10
C VAL A 249 17.41 -6.07 -7.00
N ALA A 250 18.02 -6.99 -7.75
CA ALA A 250 17.30 -7.88 -8.68
C ALA A 250 16.34 -8.84 -7.96
N LEU A 251 16.75 -9.39 -6.80
CA LEU A 251 15.85 -10.19 -5.95
C LEU A 251 14.73 -9.33 -5.39
N GLY A 252 15.07 -8.13 -4.91
CA GLY A 252 14.07 -7.20 -4.37
C GLY A 252 13.03 -6.79 -5.40
N GLN A 253 13.43 -6.53 -6.66
CA GLN A 253 12.49 -6.19 -7.72
C GLN A 253 11.48 -7.31 -7.98
N GLN A 254 11.90 -8.58 -7.95
CA GLN A 254 10.98 -9.73 -8.06
C GLN A 254 9.97 -9.75 -6.91
N GLY A 255 10.41 -9.45 -5.68
CA GLY A 255 9.54 -9.31 -4.52
C GLY A 255 8.52 -8.17 -4.68
N VAL A 256 8.97 -7.01 -5.13
CA VAL A 256 8.12 -5.85 -5.42
C VAL A 256 7.02 -6.20 -6.43
N ASP A 257 7.40 -6.82 -7.56
CA ASP A 257 6.46 -7.19 -8.61
C ASP A 257 5.43 -8.22 -8.13
N LEU A 258 5.87 -9.19 -7.34
CA LEU A 258 5.02 -10.21 -6.75
C LEU A 258 4.00 -9.59 -5.77
N ILE A 259 4.47 -8.75 -4.83
CA ILE A 259 3.61 -8.09 -3.84
C ILE A 259 2.57 -7.21 -4.54
N VAL A 260 3.00 -6.37 -5.48
CA VAL A 260 2.08 -5.47 -6.21
C VAL A 260 1.04 -6.28 -6.96
N THR A 261 1.45 -7.28 -7.76
CA THR A 261 0.54 -8.07 -8.59
C THR A 261 -0.52 -8.80 -7.76
N GLN A 262 -0.10 -9.49 -6.69
CA GLN A 262 -1.02 -10.28 -5.87
C GLN A 262 -1.91 -9.40 -5.00
N THR A 263 -1.40 -8.27 -4.51
CA THR A 263 -2.21 -7.32 -3.72
C THR A 263 -3.27 -6.65 -4.59
N VAL A 264 -2.94 -6.24 -5.81
CA VAL A 264 -3.92 -5.69 -6.78
C VAL A 264 -5.02 -6.71 -7.06
N ALA A 265 -4.67 -7.98 -7.30
CA ALA A 265 -5.65 -9.04 -7.52
C ALA A 265 -6.57 -9.23 -6.29
N ALA A 266 -6.00 -9.24 -5.08
CA ALA A 266 -6.76 -9.37 -3.84
C ALA A 266 -7.71 -8.19 -3.60
N ILE A 267 -7.28 -6.95 -3.87
CA ILE A 267 -8.14 -5.76 -3.74
C ILE A 267 -9.28 -5.83 -4.76
N ARG A 268 -9.00 -6.17 -6.03
CA ARG A 268 -10.03 -6.30 -7.06
C ARG A 268 -11.08 -7.35 -6.70
N SER A 269 -10.66 -8.51 -6.18
CA SER A 269 -11.58 -9.55 -5.69
C SER A 269 -12.46 -9.04 -4.55
N ALA A 270 -11.85 -8.46 -3.51
CA ALA A 270 -12.57 -7.96 -2.33
C ALA A 270 -13.60 -6.86 -2.69
N VAL A 271 -13.25 -5.97 -3.63
CA VAL A 271 -14.18 -4.93 -4.11
C VAL A 271 -15.29 -5.51 -4.99
N ALA A 272 -15.02 -6.56 -5.78
CA ALA A 272 -16.01 -7.21 -6.63
C ALA A 272 -17.03 -8.03 -5.81
N GLU A 273 -16.62 -8.71 -4.76
CA GLU A 273 -17.48 -9.51 -3.86
C GLU A 273 -18.55 -8.65 -3.14
N ARG A 274 -18.34 -7.35 -3.03
CA ARG A 274 -19.32 -6.40 -2.49
C ARG A 274 -20.56 -6.22 -3.36
N ARG A 275 -20.46 -6.46 -4.67
CA ARG A 275 -21.54 -6.25 -5.64
C ARG A 275 -22.47 -7.44 -5.73
#